data_676bbd5b7393c76b39f6c3cd582177bc
#
_entry.id   676bbd5b7393c76b39f6c3cd582177bc
#
_cell.length_a   1.000
_cell.length_b   1.000
_cell.length_c   1.000
_cell.angle_alpha   90.00
_cell.angle_beta   90.00
_cell.angle_gamma   90.00
#
_symmetry.space_group_name_H-M   'P 1'
#
loop_
_entity.id
_entity.type
_entity.pdbx_description
1 polymer ?
#
loop_
_entity_poly.entity_id
_entity_poly.type
_entity_poly.pdbx_seq_one_letter_code
_entity_poly.pdbx_strand_id
1 'polypeptide(L)'
;MPRCAAVVCAAPLIIPSMNEHRTPEEQQALDAQYMALALEEARAAGAAGEVPIGAVVVYEPIDRGTRRPLAEPRVIARGRNRRGADRDPAGHAEFLAMKEAARVLDAWRLTDCTVSVTLEPCIMCAGLMHQARIARCVYGAPDQKAGAVGTLYDIHADGRLNHQVEVTGGVREEECVALLRGFFRARRKKPMSNLG
;
A
#
# COMPACT_ATOMS: atom_id res chain seq x y z
N MET A 1 -31.60 9.44 -36.59
CA MET A 1 -31.09 9.73 -35.22
C MET A 1 -31.12 8.42 -34.45
N PRO A 2 -29.99 7.79 -34.14
CA PRO A 2 -29.96 6.59 -33.31
C PRO A 2 -30.14 6.95 -31.84
N ARG A 3 -31.04 6.27 -31.15
CA ARG A 3 -31.32 6.41 -29.72
C ARG A 3 -30.10 5.87 -28.93
N CYS A 4 -29.55 6.74 -28.11
CA CYS A 4 -28.54 6.35 -27.11
C CYS A 4 -29.17 5.31 -26.17
N ALA A 5 -28.65 4.08 -26.17
CA ALA A 5 -29.05 3.06 -25.22
C ALA A 5 -28.56 3.50 -23.83
N ALA A 6 -29.46 3.54 -22.86
CA ALA A 6 -29.15 3.82 -21.48
C ALA A 6 -28.18 2.76 -20.97
N VAL A 7 -26.99 3.19 -20.57
CA VAL A 7 -26.05 2.36 -19.82
C VAL A 7 -26.71 2.08 -18.47
N VAL A 8 -27.17 0.85 -18.29
CA VAL A 8 -27.64 0.37 -16.99
C VAL A 8 -26.44 0.35 -16.07
N CYS A 9 -26.40 1.31 -15.15
CA CYS A 9 -25.42 1.36 -14.09
C CYS A 9 -25.68 0.13 -13.19
N ALA A 10 -24.87 -0.92 -13.35
CA ALA A 10 -24.90 -2.05 -12.44
C ALA A 10 -24.53 -1.53 -11.05
N ALA A 11 -25.30 -1.93 -10.03
CA ALA A 11 -25.00 -1.60 -8.64
C ALA A 11 -23.54 -2.01 -8.32
N PRO A 12 -22.80 -1.21 -7.53
CA PRO A 12 -21.43 -1.55 -7.17
C PRO A 12 -21.42 -2.93 -6.52
N LEU A 13 -20.60 -3.82 -7.05
CA LEU A 13 -20.30 -5.10 -6.40
C LEU A 13 -19.64 -4.74 -5.05
N ILE A 14 -20.41 -4.87 -3.98
CA ILE A 14 -19.89 -4.81 -2.62
C ILE A 14 -18.95 -6.01 -2.50
N ILE A 15 -17.63 -5.76 -2.56
CA ILE A 15 -16.64 -6.78 -2.24
C ILE A 15 -16.71 -6.95 -0.72
N PRO A 16 -17.15 -8.12 -0.20
CA PRO A 16 -17.18 -8.34 1.24
C PRO A 16 -15.76 -8.17 1.80
N SER A 17 -15.63 -7.49 2.94
CA SER A 17 -14.36 -7.33 3.64
C SER A 17 -13.66 -8.68 3.83
N MET A 18 -12.34 -8.73 3.68
CA MET A 18 -11.54 -9.94 3.93
C MET A 18 -11.61 -10.39 5.41
N ASN A 19 -12.16 -9.56 6.29
CA ASN A 19 -11.99 -9.65 7.73
C ASN A 19 -13.25 -10.08 8.50
N GLU A 20 -14.22 -10.73 7.85
CA GLU A 20 -15.48 -11.15 8.52
C GLU A 20 -15.28 -12.13 9.71
N HIS A 21 -14.05 -12.58 9.96
CA HIS A 21 -13.72 -13.58 10.99
C HIS A 21 -12.86 -13.03 12.13
N ARG A 22 -12.47 -11.75 12.07
CA ARG A 22 -11.73 -11.08 13.14
C ARG A 22 -12.56 -9.96 13.72
N THR A 23 -12.39 -9.72 15.02
CA THR A 23 -12.93 -8.50 15.59
C THR A 23 -12.16 -7.28 15.07
N PRO A 24 -12.76 -6.09 15.11
CA PRO A 24 -12.04 -4.86 14.72
C PRO A 24 -10.74 -4.66 15.52
N GLU A 25 -10.72 -5.03 16.78
CA GLU A 25 -9.55 -4.93 17.68
C GLU A 25 -8.44 -5.89 17.26
N GLU A 26 -8.78 -7.14 16.92
CA GLU A 26 -7.82 -8.13 16.41
C GLU A 26 -7.22 -7.67 15.08
N GLN A 27 -8.03 -7.12 14.18
CA GLN A 27 -7.55 -6.60 12.91
C GLN A 27 -6.64 -5.39 13.11
N GLN A 28 -7.00 -4.46 13.98
CA GLN A 28 -6.17 -3.30 14.30
C GLN A 28 -4.82 -3.71 14.89
N ALA A 29 -4.79 -4.72 15.74
CA ALA A 29 -3.56 -5.25 16.32
C ALA A 29 -2.64 -5.84 15.23
N LEU A 30 -3.19 -6.61 14.28
CA LEU A 30 -2.44 -7.14 13.14
C LEU A 30 -1.91 -6.03 12.22
N ASP A 31 -2.75 -5.04 11.91
CA ASP A 31 -2.35 -3.90 11.09
C ASP A 31 -1.19 -3.13 11.74
N ALA A 32 -1.25 -2.92 13.05
CA ALA A 32 -0.17 -2.27 13.81
C ALA A 32 1.13 -3.11 13.82
N GLN A 33 1.01 -4.44 13.87
CA GLN A 33 2.15 -5.36 13.80
C GLN A 33 2.82 -5.29 12.42
N TYR A 34 2.07 -5.37 11.32
CA TYR A 34 2.62 -5.29 9.97
C TYR A 34 3.16 -3.90 9.64
N MET A 35 2.53 -2.84 10.15
CA MET A 35 3.07 -1.49 10.05
C MET A 35 4.41 -1.35 10.78
N ALA A 36 4.63 -2.08 11.90
CA ALA A 36 5.93 -2.11 12.55
C ALA A 36 7.03 -2.63 11.62
N LEU A 37 6.75 -3.70 10.88
CA LEU A 37 7.69 -4.26 9.90
C LEU A 37 7.92 -3.30 8.71
N ALA A 38 6.88 -2.61 8.25
CA ALA A 38 7.03 -1.57 7.23
C ALA A 38 7.90 -0.41 7.73
N LEU A 39 7.78 -0.02 9.01
CA LEU A 39 8.64 0.99 9.63
C LEU A 39 10.11 0.54 9.75
N GLU A 40 10.39 -0.75 9.93
CA GLU A 40 11.77 -1.28 9.86
C GLU A 40 12.38 -1.02 8.49
N GLU A 41 11.65 -1.34 7.41
CA GLU A 41 12.09 -1.09 6.03
C GLU A 41 12.25 0.41 5.76
N ALA A 42 11.36 1.23 6.29
CA ALA A 42 11.46 2.68 6.17
C ALA A 42 12.71 3.24 6.86
N ARG A 43 13.05 2.76 8.07
CA ARG A 43 14.27 3.14 8.75
C ARG A 43 15.52 2.73 7.96
N ALA A 44 15.51 1.52 7.39
CA ALA A 44 16.59 1.04 6.53
C ALA A 44 16.75 1.90 5.25
N ALA A 45 15.66 2.33 4.62
CA ALA A 45 15.70 3.30 3.53
C ALA A 45 16.35 4.62 3.96
N GLY A 46 15.91 5.17 5.10
CA GLY A 46 16.46 6.41 5.67
C GLY A 46 17.96 6.32 5.97
N ALA A 47 18.41 5.19 6.53
CA ALA A 47 19.83 4.92 6.81
C ALA A 47 20.67 4.86 5.52
N ALA A 48 20.09 4.40 4.41
CA ALA A 48 20.69 4.40 3.07
C ALA A 48 20.63 5.76 2.36
N GLY A 49 20.06 6.81 2.99
CA GLY A 49 19.94 8.16 2.42
C GLY A 49 18.72 8.35 1.51
N GLU A 50 17.86 7.36 1.42
CA GLU A 50 16.57 7.43 0.70
C GLU A 50 15.46 8.03 1.56
N VAL A 51 14.39 8.50 0.93
CA VAL A 51 13.19 8.89 1.68
C VAL A 51 12.68 7.68 2.47
N PRO A 52 12.47 7.80 3.80
CA PRO A 52 12.20 6.66 4.67
C PRO A 52 10.76 6.16 4.50
N ILE A 53 10.53 5.42 3.43
CA ILE A 53 9.29 4.74 3.12
C ILE A 53 9.58 3.24 3.03
N GLY A 54 8.76 2.45 3.71
CA GLY A 54 8.84 1.00 3.70
C GLY A 54 7.45 0.37 3.55
N ALA A 55 7.43 -0.81 2.99
CA ALA A 55 6.21 -1.58 2.78
C ALA A 55 6.44 -3.08 3.01
N VAL A 56 5.37 -3.78 3.41
CA VAL A 56 5.32 -5.23 3.45
C VAL A 56 4.05 -5.72 2.74
N VAL A 57 4.14 -6.89 2.13
CA VAL A 57 2.99 -7.60 1.57
C VAL A 57 2.71 -8.82 2.43
N VAL A 58 1.49 -8.89 2.94
CA VAL A 58 0.97 -9.98 3.76
C VAL A 58 0.03 -10.81 2.91
N TYR A 59 0.25 -12.11 2.87
CA TYR A 59 -0.60 -13.07 2.17
C TYR A 59 -1.44 -13.85 3.19
N GLU A 60 -2.74 -13.81 3.01
CA GLU A 60 -3.71 -14.56 3.79
C GLU A 60 -4.69 -15.26 2.83
N PRO A 61 -4.43 -16.53 2.47
CA PRO A 61 -5.29 -17.24 1.53
C PRO A 61 -6.69 -17.44 2.10
N ILE A 62 -7.70 -17.11 1.28
CA ILE A 62 -9.11 -17.14 1.66
C ILE A 62 -9.84 -18.23 0.87
N ASP A 63 -10.59 -19.06 1.54
CA ASP A 63 -11.56 -19.95 0.92
C ASP A 63 -12.68 -19.15 0.25
N ARG A 64 -12.88 -19.34 -1.05
CA ARG A 64 -13.82 -18.52 -1.84
C ARG A 64 -15.29 -18.79 -1.53
N GLY A 65 -15.62 -19.98 -1.03
CA GLY A 65 -16.99 -20.37 -0.68
C GLY A 65 -17.39 -19.92 0.71
N THR A 66 -16.53 -20.15 1.70
CA THR A 66 -16.80 -19.85 3.11
C THR A 66 -16.28 -18.49 3.56
N ARG A 67 -15.43 -17.85 2.76
CA ARG A 67 -14.74 -16.58 3.08
C ARG A 67 -13.83 -16.67 4.30
N ARG A 68 -13.48 -17.87 4.76
CA ARG A 68 -12.60 -18.08 5.90
C ARG A 68 -11.13 -18.16 5.48
N PRO A 69 -10.20 -17.67 6.31
CA PRO A 69 -8.78 -17.92 6.10
C PRO A 69 -8.48 -19.43 6.03
N LEU A 70 -7.65 -19.81 5.06
CA LEU A 70 -7.15 -21.16 4.90
C LEU A 70 -5.85 -21.41 5.67
N ALA A 71 -5.17 -20.32 6.04
CA ALA A 71 -3.94 -20.35 6.82
C ALA A 71 -3.74 -19.01 7.54
N GLU A 72 -2.85 -19.00 8.53
CA GLU A 72 -2.43 -17.77 9.20
C GLU A 72 -1.78 -16.77 8.20
N PRO A 73 -2.03 -15.46 8.39
CA PRO A 73 -1.44 -14.44 7.54
C PRO A 73 0.08 -14.41 7.71
N ARG A 74 0.80 -14.30 6.59
CA ARG A 74 2.26 -14.29 6.59
C ARG A 74 2.81 -13.19 5.70
N VAL A 75 3.89 -12.55 6.13
CA VAL A 75 4.65 -11.63 5.30
C VAL A 75 5.39 -12.42 4.22
N ILE A 76 5.10 -12.13 2.95
CA ILE A 76 5.72 -12.79 1.80
C ILE A 76 6.71 -11.91 1.06
N ALA A 77 6.62 -10.59 1.23
CA ALA A 77 7.55 -9.65 0.61
C ALA A 77 7.73 -8.41 1.47
N ARG A 78 8.91 -7.78 1.34
CA ARG A 78 9.26 -6.51 1.93
C ARG A 78 9.84 -5.60 0.87
N GLY A 79 9.60 -4.30 0.98
CA GLY A 79 10.12 -3.29 0.08
C GLY A 79 10.45 -2.00 0.81
N ARG A 80 11.44 -1.29 0.31
CA ARG A 80 11.80 0.05 0.79
C ARG A 80 12.10 0.95 -0.39
N ASN A 81 11.91 2.25 -0.21
CA ASN A 81 12.23 3.23 -1.24
C ASN A 81 13.71 3.12 -1.65
N ARG A 82 13.95 3.08 -2.97
CA ARG A 82 15.27 2.94 -3.60
C ARG A 82 15.41 3.80 -4.86
N ARG A 83 14.52 4.80 -5.01
CA ARG A 83 14.48 5.62 -6.23
C ARG A 83 15.84 6.21 -6.61
N GLY A 84 16.56 6.75 -5.65
CA GLY A 84 17.87 7.36 -5.86
C GLY A 84 18.95 6.30 -6.11
N ALA A 85 18.99 5.26 -5.27
CA ALA A 85 20.00 4.20 -5.34
C ALA A 85 19.94 3.43 -6.68
N ASP A 86 18.74 3.09 -7.12
CA ASP A 86 18.52 2.29 -8.34
C ASP A 86 18.33 3.17 -9.58
N ARG A 87 18.23 4.52 -9.42
CA ARG A 87 17.87 5.46 -10.50
C ARG A 87 16.60 5.06 -11.23
N ASP A 88 15.65 4.51 -10.45
CA ASP A 88 14.38 3.98 -10.95
C ASP A 88 13.22 4.86 -10.47
N PRO A 89 12.47 5.53 -11.36
CA PRO A 89 11.29 6.30 -10.97
C PRO A 89 10.19 5.44 -10.33
N ALA A 90 10.17 4.13 -10.58
CA ALA A 90 9.26 3.16 -9.98
C ALA A 90 9.82 2.51 -8.70
N GLY A 91 11.00 2.91 -8.22
CA GLY A 91 11.66 2.36 -7.02
C GLY A 91 10.97 2.72 -5.70
N HIS A 92 9.63 2.70 -5.66
CA HIS A 92 8.81 2.93 -4.49
C HIS A 92 8.70 1.65 -3.65
N ALA A 93 8.60 1.78 -2.33
CA ALA A 93 8.57 0.67 -1.39
C ALA A 93 7.47 -0.34 -1.71
N GLU A 94 6.24 0.13 -1.88
CA GLU A 94 5.07 -0.68 -2.18
C GLU A 94 5.15 -1.33 -3.57
N PHE A 95 5.70 -0.60 -4.55
CA PHE A 95 5.89 -1.13 -5.90
C PHE A 95 6.86 -2.31 -5.89
N LEU A 96 8.00 -2.16 -5.22
CA LEU A 96 9.01 -3.21 -5.09
C LEU A 96 8.49 -4.41 -4.30
N ALA A 97 7.76 -4.17 -3.19
CA ALA A 97 7.16 -5.22 -2.39
C ALA A 97 6.13 -6.04 -3.19
N MET A 98 5.24 -5.39 -3.95
CA MET A 98 4.26 -6.08 -4.78
C MET A 98 4.91 -6.90 -5.92
N LYS A 99 5.96 -6.37 -6.54
CA LYS A 99 6.72 -7.14 -7.56
C LYS A 99 7.33 -8.39 -6.97
N GLU A 100 7.90 -8.31 -5.77
CA GLU A 100 8.48 -9.47 -5.10
C GLU A 100 7.39 -10.46 -4.66
N ALA A 101 6.27 -9.98 -4.12
CA ALA A 101 5.13 -10.83 -3.77
C ALA A 101 4.60 -11.62 -4.97
N ALA A 102 4.54 -11.00 -6.15
CA ALA A 102 4.15 -11.65 -7.39
C ALA A 102 5.10 -12.80 -7.78
N ARG A 103 6.40 -12.64 -7.54
CA ARG A 103 7.40 -13.71 -7.75
C ARG A 103 7.24 -14.85 -6.74
N VAL A 104 7.05 -14.51 -5.46
CA VAL A 104 6.88 -15.50 -4.38
C VAL A 104 5.64 -16.35 -4.60
N LEU A 105 4.55 -15.74 -5.09
CA LEU A 105 3.30 -16.45 -5.36
C LEU A 105 3.23 -17.08 -6.77
N ASP A 106 4.24 -16.84 -7.60
CA ASP A 106 4.25 -17.20 -9.04
C ASP A 106 2.95 -16.76 -9.74
N ALA A 107 2.49 -15.56 -9.42
CA ALA A 107 1.21 -15.02 -9.89
C ALA A 107 1.24 -13.50 -9.98
N TRP A 108 0.68 -12.94 -11.05
CA TRP A 108 0.52 -11.50 -11.15
C TRP A 108 -0.66 -10.96 -10.31
N ARG A 109 -1.64 -11.81 -10.02
CA ARG A 109 -2.78 -11.48 -9.16
C ARG A 109 -2.42 -11.71 -7.70
N LEU A 110 -2.59 -10.66 -6.89
CA LEU A 110 -2.32 -10.65 -5.46
C LEU A 110 -3.63 -10.55 -4.66
N THR A 111 -4.65 -11.31 -5.06
CA THR A 111 -6.05 -11.17 -4.57
C THR A 111 -6.23 -11.40 -3.07
N ASP A 112 -5.36 -12.19 -2.45
CA ASP A 112 -5.41 -12.48 -1.01
C ASP A 112 -4.28 -11.77 -0.26
N CYS A 113 -3.84 -10.63 -0.81
CA CYS A 113 -2.75 -9.86 -0.24
C CYS A 113 -3.22 -8.53 0.32
N THR A 114 -2.64 -8.17 1.47
CA THR A 114 -2.68 -6.83 2.06
C THR A 114 -1.31 -6.18 1.89
N VAL A 115 -1.29 -4.93 1.41
CA VAL A 115 -0.10 -4.08 1.39
C VAL A 115 -0.14 -3.16 2.59
N SER A 116 0.87 -3.24 3.49
CA SER A 116 1.04 -2.27 4.57
C SER A 116 2.24 -1.37 4.24
N VAL A 117 2.04 -0.05 4.21
CA VAL A 117 3.04 0.94 3.80
C VAL A 117 3.05 2.15 4.73
N THR A 118 4.22 2.72 5.00
CA THR A 118 4.38 3.81 5.96
C THR A 118 3.87 5.17 5.48
N LEU A 119 3.70 5.36 4.17
CA LEU A 119 3.15 6.58 3.56
C LEU A 119 2.04 6.19 2.60
N GLU A 120 1.00 7.01 2.52
CA GLU A 120 -0.10 6.83 1.59
C GLU A 120 0.39 6.60 0.15
N PRO A 121 -0.12 5.57 -0.57
CA PRO A 121 0.28 5.27 -1.93
C PRO A 121 -0.02 6.41 -2.90
N CYS A 122 0.94 6.69 -3.78
CA CYS A 122 0.74 7.61 -4.90
C CYS A 122 -0.07 6.96 -6.03
N ILE A 123 -0.44 7.75 -7.06
CA ILE A 123 -1.23 7.29 -8.22
C ILE A 123 -0.62 6.06 -8.88
N MET A 124 0.71 6.00 -9.05
CA MET A 124 1.40 4.86 -9.66
C MET A 124 1.20 3.58 -8.83
N CYS A 125 1.41 3.67 -7.52
CA CYS A 125 1.30 2.52 -6.62
C CYS A 125 -0.15 2.09 -6.40
N ALA A 126 -1.09 3.03 -6.27
CA ALA A 126 -2.53 2.74 -6.22
C ALA A 126 -3.01 2.08 -7.52
N GLY A 127 -2.52 2.54 -8.68
CA GLY A 127 -2.78 1.92 -9.97
C GLY A 127 -2.24 0.49 -10.06
N LEU A 128 -1.04 0.23 -9.53
CA LEU A 128 -0.49 -1.13 -9.47
C LEU A 128 -1.31 -2.03 -8.53
N MET A 129 -1.75 -1.53 -7.36
CA MET A 129 -2.63 -2.26 -6.45
C MET A 129 -3.93 -2.69 -7.15
N HIS A 130 -4.54 -1.77 -7.90
CA HIS A 130 -5.70 -2.07 -8.73
C HIS A 130 -5.41 -3.16 -9.77
N GLN A 131 -4.31 -3.03 -10.54
CA GLN A 131 -3.93 -4.01 -11.57
C GLN A 131 -3.62 -5.39 -10.99
N ALA A 132 -2.88 -5.43 -9.89
CA ALA A 132 -2.51 -6.66 -9.19
C ALA A 132 -3.68 -7.29 -8.41
N ARG A 133 -4.84 -6.63 -8.32
CA ARG A 133 -6.00 -7.12 -7.56
C ARG A 133 -5.71 -7.26 -6.07
N ILE A 134 -4.94 -6.33 -5.51
CA ILE A 134 -4.71 -6.28 -4.06
C ILE A 134 -6.07 -6.19 -3.35
N ALA A 135 -6.24 -6.99 -2.31
CA ALA A 135 -7.49 -6.99 -1.55
C ALA A 135 -7.57 -5.79 -0.60
N ARG A 136 -6.45 -5.47 0.07
CA ARG A 136 -6.44 -4.43 1.10
C ARG A 136 -5.13 -3.64 1.10
N CYS A 137 -5.23 -2.33 1.35
CA CYS A 137 -4.12 -1.43 1.59
C CYS A 137 -4.24 -0.82 2.99
N VAL A 138 -3.16 -0.88 3.76
CA VAL A 138 -3.02 -0.25 5.08
C VAL A 138 -1.90 0.76 5.00
N TYR A 139 -2.17 2.04 5.31
CA TYR A 139 -1.11 3.03 5.30
C TYR A 139 -0.99 3.79 6.64
N GLY A 140 0.22 4.30 6.90
CA GLY A 140 0.51 5.08 8.10
C GLY A 140 0.17 6.55 7.91
N ALA A 141 1.09 7.35 7.37
CA ALA A 141 0.93 8.78 7.18
C ALA A 141 0.17 9.12 5.90
N PRO A 142 -0.75 10.11 5.89
CA PRO A 142 -1.35 10.62 4.67
C PRO A 142 -0.32 11.41 3.84
N ASP A 143 -0.44 11.38 2.51
CA ASP A 143 0.41 12.16 1.60
C ASP A 143 -0.36 13.32 0.97
N GLN A 144 -0.16 14.54 1.49
CA GLN A 144 -0.80 15.76 1.01
C GLN A 144 -0.35 16.19 -0.39
N LYS A 145 0.63 15.52 -1.00
CA LYS A 145 1.21 15.90 -2.30
C LYS A 145 0.92 14.90 -3.42
N ALA A 146 0.75 13.62 -3.08
CA ALA A 146 0.62 12.56 -4.07
C ALA A 146 -0.33 11.43 -3.64
N GLY A 147 -0.96 11.51 -2.46
CA GLY A 147 -1.85 10.48 -1.93
C GLY A 147 -3.01 10.18 -2.85
N ALA A 148 -3.21 8.91 -3.17
CA ALA A 148 -4.17 8.50 -4.19
C ALA A 148 -5.20 7.47 -3.70
N VAL A 149 -5.29 7.30 -2.38
CA VAL A 149 -6.24 6.39 -1.72
C VAL A 149 -6.96 7.05 -0.54
N GLY A 150 -7.27 8.36 -0.67
CA GLY A 150 -8.04 9.10 0.33
C GLY A 150 -7.70 10.58 0.45
N THR A 151 -6.43 11.00 0.18
CA THR A 151 -6.02 12.40 0.40
C THR A 151 -6.30 13.33 -0.79
N LEU A 152 -5.83 12.99 -1.99
CA LEU A 152 -6.06 13.79 -3.21
C LEU A 152 -6.96 13.06 -4.21
N TYR A 153 -6.89 11.76 -4.25
CA TYR A 153 -7.66 10.89 -5.14
C TYR A 153 -8.17 9.68 -4.40
N ASP A 154 -9.27 9.10 -4.90
CA ASP A 154 -9.93 7.89 -4.38
C ASP A 154 -9.88 6.76 -5.40
N ILE A 155 -8.71 6.48 -5.99
CA ILE A 155 -8.55 5.45 -7.03
C ILE A 155 -9.02 4.07 -6.51
N HIS A 156 -8.80 3.80 -5.24
CA HIS A 156 -9.15 2.54 -4.58
C HIS A 156 -10.66 2.25 -4.60
N ALA A 157 -11.51 3.28 -4.62
CA ALA A 157 -12.96 3.19 -4.50
C ALA A 157 -13.72 3.66 -5.76
N ASP A 158 -13.02 4.00 -6.86
CA ASP A 158 -13.66 4.48 -8.08
C ASP A 158 -14.50 3.35 -8.70
N GLY A 159 -15.83 3.51 -8.63
CA GLY A 159 -16.79 2.51 -9.13
C GLY A 159 -16.78 2.28 -10.66
N ARG A 160 -16.05 3.08 -11.43
CA ARG A 160 -15.81 2.86 -12.85
C ARG A 160 -14.75 1.81 -13.12
N LEU A 161 -13.91 1.53 -12.13
CA LEU A 161 -12.86 0.52 -12.20
C LEU A 161 -13.43 -0.87 -11.86
N ASN A 162 -12.84 -1.89 -12.44
CA ASN A 162 -13.30 -3.28 -12.31
C ASN A 162 -12.72 -4.02 -11.09
N HIS A 163 -12.09 -3.30 -10.18
CA HIS A 163 -11.59 -3.80 -8.90
C HIS A 163 -11.49 -2.65 -7.91
N GLN A 164 -11.85 -2.91 -6.68
CA GLN A 164 -11.72 -1.97 -5.57
C GLN A 164 -10.77 -2.55 -4.53
N VAL A 165 -10.06 -1.68 -3.82
CA VAL A 165 -9.13 -2.06 -2.76
C VAL A 165 -9.69 -1.52 -1.44
N GLU A 166 -9.85 -2.37 -0.44
CA GLU A 166 -10.18 -1.93 0.92
C GLU A 166 -9.02 -1.10 1.48
N VAL A 167 -9.30 0.05 2.08
CA VAL A 167 -8.26 0.95 2.60
C VAL A 167 -8.46 1.26 4.07
N THR A 168 -7.37 1.16 4.84
CA THR A 168 -7.28 1.62 6.24
C THR A 168 -6.10 2.57 6.37
N GLY A 169 -6.36 3.83 6.70
CA GLY A 169 -5.32 4.85 6.92
C GLY A 169 -5.07 5.13 8.41
N GLY A 170 -3.97 5.81 8.70
CA GLY A 170 -3.64 6.29 10.04
C GLY A 170 -3.04 5.26 10.99
N VAL A 171 -2.64 4.08 10.50
CA VAL A 171 -2.06 3.04 11.34
C VAL A 171 -0.63 3.41 11.73
N ARG A 172 -0.40 3.64 13.04
CA ARG A 172 0.86 4.17 13.59
C ARG A 172 1.31 5.48 12.91
N GLU A 173 0.34 6.33 12.59
CA GLU A 173 0.58 7.58 11.83
C GLU A 173 1.67 8.45 12.45
N GLU A 174 1.63 8.67 13.77
CA GLU A 174 2.60 9.53 14.45
C GLU A 174 4.05 9.09 14.22
N GLU A 175 4.31 7.78 14.26
CA GLU A 175 5.65 7.24 14.03
C GLU A 175 6.08 7.39 12.56
N CYS A 176 5.18 7.15 11.63
CA CYS A 176 5.43 7.33 10.20
C CYS A 176 5.74 8.79 9.87
N VAL A 177 4.92 9.71 10.39
CA VAL A 177 5.12 11.16 10.22
C VAL A 177 6.43 11.62 10.88
N ALA A 178 6.73 11.15 12.09
CA ALA A 178 7.95 11.52 12.81
C ALA A 178 9.21 11.11 12.03
N LEU A 179 9.21 9.91 11.46
CA LEU A 179 10.32 9.39 10.65
C LEU A 179 10.56 10.25 9.40
N LEU A 180 9.51 10.57 8.66
CA LEU A 180 9.57 11.44 7.47
C LEU A 180 10.03 12.86 7.83
N ARG A 181 9.45 13.46 8.86
CA ARG A 181 9.82 14.81 9.33
C ARG A 181 11.28 14.88 9.77
N GLY A 182 11.76 13.87 10.48
CA GLY A 182 13.15 13.75 10.92
C GLY A 182 14.12 13.77 9.74
N PHE A 183 13.86 12.95 8.73
CA PHE A 183 14.66 12.84 7.53
C PHE A 183 14.75 14.18 6.77
N PHE A 184 13.61 14.82 6.48
CA PHE A 184 13.61 16.08 5.74
C PHE A 184 14.21 17.24 6.54
N ARG A 185 14.07 17.24 7.88
CA ARG A 185 14.73 18.22 8.74
C ARG A 185 16.25 18.09 8.68
N ALA A 186 16.78 16.87 8.73
CA ALA A 186 18.21 16.61 8.61
C ALA A 186 18.77 17.04 7.25
N ARG A 187 18.04 16.81 6.16
CA ARG A 187 18.45 17.24 4.81
C ARG A 187 18.51 18.75 4.65
N ARG A 188 17.55 19.49 5.21
CA ARG A 188 17.54 20.96 5.15
C ARG A 188 18.70 21.61 5.94
N LYS A 189 19.26 20.91 6.93
CA LYS A 189 20.41 21.39 7.72
C LYS A 189 21.76 21.14 7.06
N LYS A 190 21.86 20.28 6.05
CA LYS A 190 23.09 20.13 5.27
C LYS A 190 23.18 21.28 4.30
N PRO A 191 24.20 22.20 4.39
CA PRO A 191 24.40 23.23 3.38
C PRO A 191 24.67 22.52 2.04
N MET A 192 24.15 23.11 0.94
CA MET A 192 24.50 22.70 -0.43
C MET A 192 26.00 23.00 -0.66
N SER A 193 26.86 22.07 -0.23
CA SER A 193 28.25 22.12 -0.64
C SER A 193 28.35 21.28 -1.93
N ASN A 194 28.55 22.01 -3.02
CA ASN A 194 29.04 21.57 -4.33
C ASN A 194 28.12 20.71 -5.20
N LEU A 195 27.35 21.43 -6.05
CA LEU A 195 27.20 21.02 -7.44
C LEU A 195 28.46 21.50 -8.16
N GLY A 196 29.47 20.61 -8.32
CA GLY A 196 30.51 20.73 -9.29
C GLY A 196 30.12 19.88 -10.50
#